data_1dde05c9bce32a7de5e97cdc94e9ca69
#
_entry.id   1dde05c9bce32a7de5e97cdc94e9ca69
#
_cell.length_a   1.000
_cell.length_b   1.000
_cell.length_c   1.000
_cell.angle_alpha   90.00
_cell.angle_beta   90.00
_cell.angle_gamma   90.00
#
_symmetry.space_group_name_H-M   'P 1'
#
loop_
_entity.id
_entity.type
_entity.pdbx_description
1 polymer ?
#
loop_
_entity_poly.entity_id
_entity_poly.type
_entity_poly.pdbx_seq_one_letter_code
_entity_poly.pdbx_strand_id
1 'polypeptide(L)'
;MYVDGALAFDLSDEVLVRFGLKTGDRIDDQTVEKLSTSEAFYRANQFALNYISYRPRSSKEVLDHLRRKGYSPDLGKKVVQHLQKNGMINDIEFARLFVRDRLKRKYVGKAWMRRALYEKGISSHLVEKVFKEYISDDDQEMAARQAAEKRLRIAAPALEKLDETRKRKRLVDYLLRRGFPTEVALKAVRTVLS
;
A
#
# COMPACT_ATOMS: atom_id res chain seq x y z
N MET A 1 27.81 9.75 21.48
CA MET A 1 29.23 9.29 21.52
C MET A 1 30.15 10.50 21.40
N TYR A 2 31.17 10.54 22.19
CA TYR A 2 32.21 11.57 22.12
C TYR A 2 33.49 10.93 21.56
N VAL A 3 34.15 11.63 20.66
CA VAL A 3 35.50 11.27 20.10
C VAL A 3 36.42 12.43 20.38
N ASP A 4 37.54 12.16 21.06
CA ASP A 4 38.51 13.17 21.47
C ASP A 4 37.91 14.39 22.20
N GLY A 5 36.86 14.14 23.01
CA GLY A 5 36.17 15.15 23.82
C GLY A 5 35.10 15.95 23.05
N ALA A 6 34.95 15.76 21.73
CA ALA A 6 33.87 16.38 20.93
C ALA A 6 32.72 15.42 20.71
N LEU A 7 31.49 15.94 20.74
CA LEU A 7 30.30 15.16 20.39
C LEU A 7 30.30 14.84 18.90
N ALA A 8 30.49 13.57 18.56
CA ALA A 8 30.46 13.12 17.17
C ALA A 8 29.00 12.85 16.70
N PHE A 9 28.29 11.97 17.36
CA PHE A 9 26.87 11.66 17.09
C PHE A 9 26.29 10.77 18.20
N ASP A 10 24.95 10.66 18.22
CA ASP A 10 24.27 9.76 19.13
C ASP A 10 24.28 8.35 18.57
N LEU A 11 24.65 7.38 19.41
CA LEU A 11 24.57 5.95 19.11
C LEU A 11 23.50 5.30 19.98
N SER A 12 22.75 4.38 19.37
CA SER A 12 21.86 3.49 20.09
C SER A 12 22.67 2.38 20.81
N ASP A 13 22.13 1.89 21.92
CA ASP A 13 22.73 0.78 22.68
C ASP A 13 22.89 -0.48 21.78
N GLU A 14 21.97 -0.71 20.87
CA GLU A 14 22.02 -1.83 19.91
C GLU A 14 23.26 -1.76 19.03
N VAL A 15 23.59 -0.57 18.51
CA VAL A 15 24.79 -0.38 17.67
C VAL A 15 26.07 -0.48 18.52
N LEU A 16 26.07 0.08 19.74
CA LEU A 16 27.20 -0.05 20.67
C LEU A 16 27.53 -1.51 20.97
N VAL A 17 26.51 -2.28 21.35
CA VAL A 17 26.67 -3.73 21.65
C VAL A 17 27.14 -4.49 20.42
N ARG A 18 26.57 -4.21 19.26
CA ARG A 18 26.91 -4.87 17.99
C ARG A 18 28.37 -4.68 17.59
N PHE A 19 28.94 -3.50 17.87
CA PHE A 19 30.35 -3.20 17.60
C PHE A 19 31.28 -3.53 18.76
N GLY A 20 30.73 -3.92 19.91
CA GLY A 20 31.52 -4.27 21.11
C GLY A 20 32.29 -3.09 21.72
N LEU A 21 31.88 -1.85 21.46
CA LEU A 21 32.58 -0.65 21.87
C LEU A 21 32.43 -0.37 23.36
N LYS A 22 33.53 0.12 23.96
CA LYS A 22 33.58 0.54 25.37
C LYS A 22 34.19 1.94 25.47
N THR A 23 33.89 2.61 26.56
CA THR A 23 34.52 3.90 26.87
C THR A 23 36.03 3.73 26.97
N GLY A 24 36.79 4.56 26.28
CA GLY A 24 38.27 4.52 26.22
C GLY A 24 38.82 3.75 25.02
N ASP A 25 37.99 3.10 24.20
CA ASP A 25 38.45 2.45 22.98
C ASP A 25 38.96 3.47 21.98
N ARG A 26 40.06 3.14 21.30
CA ARG A 26 40.57 3.90 20.17
C ARG A 26 39.84 3.46 18.90
N ILE A 27 39.25 4.39 18.20
CA ILE A 27 38.54 4.16 16.93
C ILE A 27 39.16 5.03 15.82
N ASP A 28 39.31 4.44 14.65
CA ASP A 28 39.73 5.16 13.43
C ASP A 28 38.53 5.75 12.69
N ASP A 29 38.82 6.67 11.74
CA ASP A 29 37.79 7.33 10.92
C ASP A 29 36.91 6.32 10.17
N GLN A 30 37.50 5.20 9.73
CA GLN A 30 36.74 4.15 9.04
C GLN A 30 35.70 3.48 9.95
N THR A 31 36.06 3.31 11.21
CA THR A 31 35.15 2.76 12.25
C THR A 31 34.05 3.77 12.56
N VAL A 32 34.37 5.05 12.65
CA VAL A 32 33.40 6.13 12.84
C VAL A 32 32.38 6.15 11.69
N GLU A 33 32.80 6.02 10.43
CA GLU A 33 31.92 5.96 9.26
C GLU A 33 31.00 4.72 9.30
N LYS A 34 31.54 3.54 9.65
CA LYS A 34 30.77 2.32 9.82
C LYS A 34 29.71 2.45 10.92
N LEU A 35 30.06 3.05 12.04
CA LEU A 35 29.14 3.32 13.14
C LEU A 35 28.01 4.25 12.73
N SER A 36 28.34 5.38 12.09
CA SER A 36 27.36 6.35 11.58
C SER A 36 26.38 5.70 10.60
N THR A 37 26.90 4.89 9.67
CA THR A 37 26.09 4.16 8.69
C THR A 37 25.17 3.14 9.38
N SER A 38 25.68 2.40 10.37
CA SER A 38 24.92 1.40 11.13
C SER A 38 23.85 2.05 11.99
N GLU A 39 24.13 3.17 12.63
CA GLU A 39 23.17 3.95 13.40
C GLU A 39 22.05 4.50 12.49
N ALA A 40 22.40 5.06 11.34
CA ALA A 40 21.41 5.53 10.37
C ALA A 40 20.48 4.40 9.91
N PHE A 41 21.04 3.21 9.63
CA PHE A 41 20.25 2.03 9.29
C PHE A 41 19.35 1.59 10.46
N TYR A 42 19.87 1.51 11.66
CA TYR A 42 19.11 1.12 12.85
C TYR A 42 17.91 2.05 13.07
N ARG A 43 18.13 3.37 13.07
CA ARG A 43 17.06 4.36 13.25
C ARG A 43 16.02 4.27 12.13
N ALA A 44 16.45 4.18 10.87
CA ALA A 44 15.54 4.03 9.75
C ALA A 44 14.70 2.74 9.86
N ASN A 45 15.33 1.64 10.29
CA ASN A 45 14.65 0.38 10.50
C ASN A 45 13.60 0.46 11.62
N GLN A 46 13.90 1.12 12.75
CA GLN A 46 12.94 1.36 13.82
C GLN A 46 11.75 2.20 13.36
N PHE A 47 11.98 3.27 12.57
CA PHE A 47 10.88 4.04 11.97
C PHE A 47 10.02 3.20 11.04
N ALA A 48 10.62 2.32 10.25
CA ALA A 48 9.89 1.43 9.37
C ALA A 48 9.08 0.38 10.15
N LEU A 49 9.68 -0.25 11.17
CA LEU A 49 8.99 -1.21 12.05
C LEU A 49 7.78 -0.58 12.73
N ASN A 50 7.94 0.60 13.30
CA ASN A 50 6.82 1.34 13.90
C ASN A 50 5.72 1.63 12.86
N TYR A 51 6.09 1.94 11.61
CA TYR A 51 5.10 2.24 10.56
C TYR A 51 4.32 1.02 10.11
N ILE A 52 4.94 -0.16 10.05
CA ILE A 52 4.28 -1.41 9.66
C ILE A 52 3.51 -2.07 10.80
N SER A 53 3.80 -1.74 12.07
CA SER A 53 3.12 -2.34 13.22
C SER A 53 1.62 -2.00 13.29
N TYR A 54 1.21 -0.85 12.77
CA TYR A 54 -0.19 -0.40 12.82
C TYR A 54 -1.09 -1.11 11.81
N ARG A 55 -0.56 -1.43 10.63
CA ARG A 55 -1.25 -2.19 9.58
C ARG A 55 -0.27 -2.68 8.52
N PRO A 56 -0.63 -3.70 7.74
CA PRO A 56 0.15 -4.10 6.58
C PRO A 56 0.43 -2.93 5.63
N ARG A 57 1.67 -2.83 5.15
CA ARG A 57 2.15 -1.80 4.22
C ARG A 57 2.83 -2.44 3.04
N SER A 58 2.73 -1.82 1.86
CA SER A 58 3.55 -2.22 0.71
C SER A 58 4.98 -1.70 0.85
N SER A 59 5.91 -2.33 0.14
CA SER A 59 7.31 -1.89 0.06
C SER A 59 7.41 -0.40 -0.32
N LYS A 60 6.61 0.04 -1.29
CA LYS A 60 6.56 1.45 -1.71
C LYS A 60 6.07 2.37 -0.60
N GLU A 61 5.02 2.00 0.15
CA GLU A 61 4.52 2.80 1.27
C GLU A 61 5.60 3.01 2.33
N VAL A 62 6.43 1.99 2.61
CA VAL A 62 7.54 2.09 3.56
C VAL A 62 8.67 2.98 3.01
N LEU A 63 9.06 2.81 1.74
CA LEU A 63 10.04 3.68 1.08
C LEU A 63 9.61 5.15 1.10
N ASP A 64 8.35 5.42 0.75
CA ASP A 64 7.79 6.77 0.75
C ASP A 64 7.71 7.36 2.17
N HIS A 65 7.49 6.51 3.19
CA HIS A 65 7.50 6.94 4.59
C HIS A 65 8.90 7.33 5.05
N LEU A 66 9.91 6.50 4.78
CA LEU A 66 11.32 6.80 5.13
C LEU A 66 11.83 8.04 4.41
N ARG A 67 11.50 8.21 3.11
CA ARG A 67 11.85 9.42 2.36
C ARG A 67 11.29 10.70 3.00
N ARG A 68 10.03 10.66 3.45
CA ARG A 68 9.41 11.80 4.16
C ARG A 68 10.06 12.11 5.51
N LYS A 69 10.74 11.13 6.11
CA LYS A 69 11.54 11.29 7.33
C LYS A 69 12.98 11.77 7.06
N GLY A 70 13.32 12.03 5.79
CA GLY A 70 14.64 12.55 5.41
C GLY A 70 15.71 11.49 5.13
N TYR A 71 15.36 10.21 5.16
CA TYR A 71 16.32 9.15 4.83
C TYR A 71 16.58 9.08 3.33
N SER A 72 17.84 8.80 2.96
CA SER A 72 18.24 8.66 1.56
C SER A 72 17.52 7.48 0.88
N PRO A 73 17.29 7.55 -0.44
CA PRO A 73 16.65 6.46 -1.18
C PRO A 73 17.37 5.12 -1.04
N ASP A 74 18.69 5.13 -1.01
CA ASP A 74 19.50 3.92 -0.93
C ASP A 74 19.44 3.27 0.45
N LEU A 75 19.44 4.07 1.52
CA LEU A 75 19.21 3.59 2.86
C LEU A 75 17.78 3.00 3.00
N GLY A 76 16.79 3.70 2.47
CA GLY A 76 15.41 3.22 2.43
C GLY A 76 15.27 1.87 1.73
N LYS A 77 15.92 1.68 0.57
CA LYS A 77 15.96 0.39 -0.14
C LYS A 77 16.58 -0.72 0.71
N LYS A 78 17.73 -0.45 1.36
CA LYS A 78 18.39 -1.42 2.25
C LYS A 78 17.47 -1.86 3.39
N VAL A 79 16.79 -0.91 4.03
CA VAL A 79 15.83 -1.20 5.11
C VAL A 79 14.66 -2.04 4.59
N VAL A 80 14.06 -1.67 3.46
CA VAL A 80 12.93 -2.44 2.89
C VAL A 80 13.37 -3.86 2.51
N GLN A 81 14.53 -4.04 1.89
CA GLN A 81 15.08 -5.36 1.58
C GLN A 81 15.30 -6.21 2.85
N HIS A 82 15.82 -5.58 3.91
CA HIS A 82 15.98 -6.26 5.20
C HIS A 82 14.63 -6.73 5.77
N LEU A 83 13.63 -5.86 5.78
CA LEU A 83 12.29 -6.20 6.26
C LEU A 83 11.58 -7.26 5.39
N GLN A 84 11.79 -7.23 4.07
CA GLN A 84 11.28 -8.27 3.15
C GLN A 84 11.94 -9.62 3.41
N LYS A 85 13.28 -9.65 3.56
CA LYS A 85 14.03 -10.87 3.88
C LYS A 85 13.57 -11.51 5.19
N ASN A 86 13.19 -10.71 6.17
CA ASN A 86 12.66 -11.17 7.45
C ASN A 86 11.13 -11.41 7.45
N GLY A 87 10.47 -11.35 6.29
CA GLY A 87 9.03 -11.60 6.14
C GLY A 87 8.11 -10.52 6.75
N MET A 88 8.68 -9.40 7.21
CA MET A 88 7.91 -8.31 7.84
C MET A 88 7.18 -7.43 6.82
N ILE A 89 7.66 -7.41 5.57
CA ILE A 89 6.99 -6.79 4.43
C ILE A 89 6.82 -7.87 3.36
N ASN A 90 5.59 -7.97 2.82
CA ASN A 90 5.28 -8.90 1.75
C ASN A 90 4.22 -8.30 0.82
N ASP A 91 4.63 -7.87 -0.37
CA ASP A 91 3.77 -7.17 -1.33
C ASP A 91 2.64 -8.04 -1.89
N ILE A 92 2.83 -9.36 -2.01
CA ILE A 92 1.74 -10.25 -2.44
C ILE A 92 0.70 -10.43 -1.34
N GLU A 93 1.11 -10.60 -0.08
CA GLU A 93 0.17 -10.64 1.05
C GLU A 93 -0.57 -9.32 1.23
N PHE A 94 0.15 -8.19 1.07
CA PHE A 94 -0.48 -6.88 1.06
C PHE A 94 -1.57 -6.78 -0.02
N ALA A 95 -1.27 -7.23 -1.25
CA ALA A 95 -2.22 -7.21 -2.36
C ALA A 95 -3.44 -8.13 -2.10
N ARG A 96 -3.22 -9.33 -1.53
CA ARG A 96 -4.28 -10.25 -1.12
C ARG A 96 -5.23 -9.62 -0.10
N LEU A 97 -4.68 -9.03 0.95
CA LEU A 97 -5.45 -8.35 1.99
C LEU A 97 -6.23 -7.16 1.41
N PHE A 98 -5.60 -6.37 0.52
CA PHE A 98 -6.23 -5.25 -0.14
C PHE A 98 -7.43 -5.68 -0.98
N VAL A 99 -7.27 -6.69 -1.83
CA VAL A 99 -8.36 -7.21 -2.70
C VAL A 99 -9.50 -7.75 -1.85
N ARG A 100 -9.20 -8.59 -0.86
CA ARG A 100 -10.22 -9.16 0.05
C ARG A 100 -11.02 -8.09 0.80
N ASP A 101 -10.37 -7.03 1.28
CA ASP A 101 -11.06 -5.92 1.94
C ASP A 101 -11.96 -5.16 0.95
N ARG A 102 -11.52 -4.96 -0.29
CA ARG A 102 -12.32 -4.27 -1.31
C ARG A 102 -13.53 -5.08 -1.77
N LEU A 103 -13.38 -6.40 -1.91
CA LEU A 103 -14.50 -7.29 -2.22
C LEU A 103 -15.56 -7.27 -1.12
N LYS A 104 -15.15 -7.23 0.16
CA LYS A 104 -16.07 -7.22 1.29
C LYS A 104 -16.79 -5.89 1.52
N ARG A 105 -16.13 -4.77 1.28
CA ARG A 105 -16.59 -3.46 1.78
C ARG A 105 -16.95 -2.46 0.70
N LYS A 106 -16.41 -2.61 -0.50
CA LYS A 106 -16.54 -1.60 -1.54
C LYS A 106 -16.83 -2.26 -2.89
N TYR A 107 -17.97 -1.98 -3.41
CA TYR A 107 -18.35 -2.43 -4.75
C TYR A 107 -17.51 -1.68 -5.80
N VAL A 108 -16.34 -2.22 -6.14
CA VAL A 108 -15.40 -1.66 -7.11
C VAL A 108 -14.94 -2.75 -8.08
N GLY A 109 -14.73 -2.38 -9.33
CA GLY A 109 -14.29 -3.29 -10.39
C GLY A 109 -12.77 -3.55 -10.38
N LYS A 110 -12.36 -4.57 -11.13
CA LYS A 110 -10.95 -4.98 -11.32
C LYS A 110 -10.07 -3.80 -11.74
N ALA A 111 -10.52 -2.94 -12.65
CA ALA A 111 -9.70 -1.82 -13.16
C ALA A 111 -9.38 -0.79 -12.06
N TRP A 112 -10.34 -0.48 -11.20
CA TRP A 112 -10.12 0.40 -10.06
C TRP A 112 -9.12 -0.21 -9.07
N MET A 113 -9.28 -1.48 -8.72
CA MET A 113 -8.37 -2.19 -7.80
C MET A 113 -6.96 -2.28 -8.36
N ARG A 114 -6.82 -2.56 -9.67
CA ARG A 114 -5.54 -2.60 -10.37
C ARG A 114 -4.81 -1.26 -10.26
N ARG A 115 -5.46 -0.17 -10.60
CA ARG A 115 -4.90 1.17 -10.47
C ARG A 115 -4.46 1.47 -9.04
N ALA A 116 -5.31 1.20 -8.06
CA ALA A 116 -5.00 1.44 -6.66
C ALA A 116 -3.81 0.61 -6.14
N LEU A 117 -3.64 -0.63 -6.63
CA LEU A 117 -2.47 -1.47 -6.32
C LEU A 117 -1.19 -0.96 -7.00
N TYR A 118 -1.28 -0.47 -8.25
CA TYR A 118 -0.13 0.15 -8.93
C TYR A 118 0.32 1.44 -8.23
N GLU A 119 -0.59 2.27 -7.77
CA GLU A 119 -0.27 3.45 -6.95
C GLU A 119 0.49 3.08 -5.66
N LYS A 120 0.24 1.88 -5.14
CA LYS A 120 0.95 1.30 -3.98
C LYS A 120 2.23 0.54 -4.34
N GLY A 121 2.63 0.57 -5.60
CA GLY A 121 3.88 -0.04 -6.07
C GLY A 121 3.82 -1.55 -6.27
N ILE A 122 2.64 -2.15 -6.29
CA ILE A 122 2.49 -3.58 -6.56
C ILE A 122 2.66 -3.84 -8.05
N SER A 123 3.53 -4.77 -8.42
CA SER A 123 3.82 -5.10 -9.81
C SER A 123 2.61 -5.73 -10.51
N SER A 124 2.53 -5.55 -11.84
CA SER A 124 1.45 -6.12 -12.65
C SER A 124 1.33 -7.64 -12.49
N HIS A 125 2.46 -8.34 -12.45
CA HIS A 125 2.48 -9.78 -12.24
C HIS A 125 1.79 -10.20 -10.93
N LEU A 126 2.10 -9.53 -9.82
CA LEU A 126 1.47 -9.82 -8.52
C LEU A 126 -0.02 -9.46 -8.51
N VAL A 127 -0.41 -8.35 -9.15
CA VAL A 127 -1.81 -7.96 -9.27
C VAL A 127 -2.63 -9.01 -10.00
N GLU A 128 -2.16 -9.46 -11.18
CA GLU A 128 -2.88 -10.46 -11.98
C GLU A 128 -2.91 -11.83 -11.27
N LYS A 129 -1.84 -12.20 -10.57
CA LYS A 129 -1.82 -13.41 -9.74
C LYS A 129 -2.91 -13.36 -8.68
N VAL A 130 -2.99 -12.27 -7.91
CA VAL A 130 -4.00 -12.10 -6.85
C VAL A 130 -5.42 -12.02 -7.42
N PHE A 131 -5.62 -11.40 -8.58
CA PHE A 131 -6.94 -11.35 -9.22
C PHE A 131 -7.42 -12.73 -9.65
N LYS A 132 -6.55 -13.58 -10.19
CA LYS A 132 -6.88 -14.97 -10.50
C LYS A 132 -7.25 -15.80 -9.27
N GLU A 133 -6.63 -15.48 -8.12
CA GLU A 133 -6.90 -16.19 -6.86
C GLU A 133 -8.24 -15.79 -6.21
N TYR A 134 -8.68 -14.52 -6.37
CA TYR A 134 -9.75 -13.94 -5.55
C TYR A 134 -10.95 -13.38 -6.30
N ILE A 135 -10.89 -13.22 -7.63
CA ILE A 135 -11.96 -12.53 -8.37
C ILE A 135 -12.41 -13.34 -9.57
N SER A 136 -13.58 -13.93 -9.50
CA SER A 136 -14.29 -14.50 -10.64
C SER A 136 -15.03 -13.41 -11.45
N ASP A 137 -15.56 -13.79 -12.62
CA ASP A 137 -16.40 -12.88 -13.40
C ASP A 137 -17.77 -12.69 -12.75
N ASP A 138 -18.30 -13.73 -12.12
CA ASP A 138 -19.55 -13.67 -11.34
C ASP A 138 -19.45 -12.70 -10.17
N ASP A 139 -18.28 -12.65 -9.49
CA ASP A 139 -18.03 -11.66 -8.43
C ASP A 139 -18.10 -10.23 -8.95
N GLN A 140 -17.60 -9.99 -10.19
CA GLN A 140 -17.65 -8.67 -10.81
C GLN A 140 -19.09 -8.28 -11.19
N GLU A 141 -19.89 -9.19 -11.71
CA GLU A 141 -21.30 -8.94 -12.04
C GLU A 141 -22.12 -8.65 -10.79
N MET A 142 -21.96 -9.45 -9.75
CA MET A 142 -22.64 -9.25 -8.47
C MET A 142 -22.25 -7.92 -7.81
N ALA A 143 -20.96 -7.60 -7.78
CA ALA A 143 -20.47 -6.35 -7.22
C ALA A 143 -20.97 -5.13 -8.01
N ALA A 144 -21.03 -5.20 -9.34
CA ALA A 144 -21.56 -4.14 -10.19
C ALA A 144 -23.05 -3.90 -9.95
N ARG A 145 -23.85 -4.98 -9.84
CA ARG A 145 -25.26 -4.90 -9.52
C ARG A 145 -25.50 -4.25 -8.17
N GLN A 146 -24.83 -4.71 -7.12
CA GLN A 146 -24.94 -4.12 -5.78
C GLN A 146 -24.49 -2.64 -5.75
N ALA A 147 -23.46 -2.28 -6.54
CA ALA A 147 -23.06 -0.90 -6.69
C ALA A 147 -24.15 -0.04 -7.34
N ALA A 148 -24.80 -0.55 -8.39
CA ALA A 148 -25.89 0.13 -9.08
C ALA A 148 -27.12 0.29 -8.19
N GLU A 149 -27.55 -0.76 -7.50
CA GLU A 149 -28.67 -0.74 -6.55
C GLU A 149 -28.43 0.28 -5.43
N LYS A 150 -27.24 0.26 -4.82
CA LYS A 150 -26.85 1.23 -3.80
C LYS A 150 -26.86 2.65 -4.33
N ARG A 151 -26.35 2.87 -5.56
CA ARG A 151 -26.35 4.19 -6.20
C ARG A 151 -27.76 4.68 -6.50
N LEU A 152 -28.62 3.80 -7.00
CA LEU A 152 -30.02 4.11 -7.27
C LEU A 152 -30.73 4.56 -6.00
N ARG A 153 -30.58 3.82 -4.90
CA ARG A 153 -31.19 4.16 -3.61
C ARG A 153 -30.69 5.50 -3.05
N ILE A 154 -29.37 5.76 -3.07
CA ILE A 154 -28.79 6.97 -2.50
C ILE A 154 -29.11 8.20 -3.36
N ALA A 155 -29.18 8.05 -4.67
CA ALA A 155 -29.43 9.15 -5.60
C ALA A 155 -30.89 9.21 -6.09
N ALA A 156 -31.80 8.47 -5.47
CA ALA A 156 -33.20 8.42 -5.88
C ALA A 156 -33.83 9.80 -6.17
N PRO A 157 -33.73 10.81 -5.25
CA PRO A 157 -34.38 12.10 -5.51
C PRO A 157 -33.83 12.85 -6.76
N ALA A 158 -32.56 12.58 -7.10
CA ALA A 158 -31.94 13.22 -8.27
C ALA A 158 -32.13 12.39 -9.56
N LEU A 159 -32.29 11.07 -9.42
CA LEU A 159 -32.49 10.17 -10.55
C LEU A 159 -33.95 10.08 -10.99
N GLU A 160 -34.91 10.20 -10.07
CA GLU A 160 -36.36 10.17 -10.35
C GLU A 160 -36.80 11.29 -11.28
N LYS A 161 -36.11 12.43 -11.24
CA LYS A 161 -36.38 13.59 -12.13
C LYS A 161 -35.88 13.41 -13.56
N LEU A 162 -35.21 12.28 -13.85
CA LEU A 162 -34.62 12.01 -15.16
C LEU A 162 -35.48 11.01 -15.92
N ASP A 163 -35.48 11.15 -17.25
CA ASP A 163 -35.95 10.10 -18.14
C ASP A 163 -35.07 8.82 -18.02
N GLU A 164 -35.63 7.67 -18.41
CA GLU A 164 -34.97 6.37 -18.28
C GLU A 164 -33.61 6.32 -19.02
N THR A 165 -33.47 6.99 -20.15
CA THR A 165 -32.21 7.03 -20.91
C THR A 165 -31.11 7.74 -20.14
N ARG A 166 -31.40 8.89 -19.57
CA ARG A 166 -30.46 9.67 -18.76
C ARG A 166 -30.13 8.97 -17.46
N LYS A 167 -31.12 8.35 -16.81
CA LYS A 167 -30.96 7.53 -15.61
C LYS A 167 -29.97 6.38 -15.87
N ARG A 168 -30.22 5.61 -16.95
CA ARG A 168 -29.36 4.52 -17.39
C ARG A 168 -27.94 4.99 -17.64
N LYS A 169 -27.76 6.06 -18.40
CA LYS A 169 -26.43 6.63 -18.68
C LYS A 169 -25.70 7.00 -17.41
N ARG A 170 -26.33 7.68 -16.46
CA ARG A 170 -25.69 8.06 -15.19
C ARG A 170 -25.25 6.87 -14.34
N LEU A 171 -26.02 5.80 -14.32
CA LEU A 171 -25.66 4.57 -13.59
C LEU A 171 -24.49 3.85 -14.28
N VAL A 172 -24.49 3.74 -15.61
CA VAL A 172 -23.39 3.16 -16.36
C VAL A 172 -22.11 3.96 -16.12
N ASP A 173 -22.13 5.29 -16.29
CA ASP A 173 -20.99 6.15 -16.04
C ASP A 173 -20.45 6.02 -14.60
N TYR A 174 -21.32 5.85 -13.63
CA TYR A 174 -20.94 5.60 -12.26
C TYR A 174 -20.19 4.29 -12.11
N LEU A 175 -20.65 3.20 -12.72
CA LEU A 175 -19.99 1.89 -12.66
C LEU A 175 -18.65 1.90 -13.41
N LEU A 176 -18.57 2.56 -14.56
CA LEU A 176 -17.32 2.73 -15.31
C LEU A 176 -16.25 3.46 -14.49
N ARG A 177 -16.62 4.56 -13.81
CA ARG A 177 -15.71 5.25 -12.87
C ARG A 177 -15.29 4.40 -11.69
N ARG A 178 -16.08 3.40 -11.33
CA ARG A 178 -15.73 2.40 -10.31
C ARG A 178 -14.88 1.25 -10.83
N GLY A 179 -14.54 1.27 -12.11
CA GLY A 179 -13.63 0.32 -12.74
C GLY A 179 -14.27 -1.02 -13.14
N PHE A 180 -15.59 -1.03 -13.33
CA PHE A 180 -16.26 -2.18 -13.93
C PHE A 180 -16.13 -2.12 -15.46
N PRO A 181 -15.99 -3.28 -16.15
CA PRO A 181 -16.02 -3.34 -17.60
C PRO A 181 -17.38 -2.85 -18.16
N THR A 182 -17.36 -2.32 -19.38
CA THR A 182 -18.57 -1.76 -20.03
C THR A 182 -19.70 -2.79 -20.10
N GLU A 183 -19.41 -4.01 -20.51
CA GLU A 183 -20.39 -5.10 -20.62
C GLU A 183 -21.04 -5.41 -19.26
N VAL A 184 -20.23 -5.54 -18.22
CA VAL A 184 -20.68 -5.77 -16.85
C VAL A 184 -21.52 -4.60 -16.34
N ALA A 185 -21.12 -3.36 -16.62
CA ALA A 185 -21.87 -2.18 -16.23
C ALA A 185 -23.23 -2.11 -16.92
N LEU A 186 -23.28 -2.38 -18.21
CA LEU A 186 -24.55 -2.40 -18.99
C LEU A 186 -25.50 -3.50 -18.52
N LYS A 187 -24.98 -4.72 -18.30
CA LYS A 187 -25.75 -5.85 -17.77
C LYS A 187 -26.31 -5.53 -16.38
N ALA A 188 -25.49 -5.02 -15.47
CA ALA A 188 -25.91 -4.66 -14.12
C ALA A 188 -27.01 -3.58 -14.12
N VAL A 189 -26.86 -2.53 -14.92
CA VAL A 189 -27.84 -1.44 -15.00
C VAL A 189 -29.15 -1.92 -15.63
N ARG A 190 -29.10 -2.80 -16.62
CA ARG A 190 -30.32 -3.42 -17.19
C ARG A 190 -31.10 -4.19 -16.13
N THR A 191 -30.40 -5.02 -15.35
CA THR A 191 -31.04 -5.82 -14.28
C THR A 191 -31.63 -4.96 -13.17
N VAL A 192 -31.05 -3.81 -12.85
CA VAL A 192 -31.50 -2.95 -11.74
C VAL A 192 -32.63 -2.01 -12.14
N LEU A 193 -32.78 -1.70 -13.45
CA LEU A 193 -33.84 -0.84 -13.98
C LEU A 193 -35.00 -1.64 -14.65
N SER A 194 -34.89 -2.97 -14.74
CA SER A 194 -36.03 -3.84 -15.09
C SER A 194 -36.90 -4.06 -13.88
#